data_3e441a6b32b0a66bc40ced404fb21d7d
#
_entry.id   3e441a6b32b0a66bc40ced404fb21d7d
#
_cell.length_a   1.000
_cell.length_b   1.000
_cell.length_c   1.000
_cell.angle_alpha   90.00
_cell.angle_beta   90.00
_cell.angle_gamma   90.00
#
_symmetry.space_group_name_H-M   'P 1'
#
loop_
_entity.id
_entity.type
_entity.pdbx_description
1 polymer ?
#
loop_
_entity_poly.entity_id
_entity_poly.type
_entity_poly.pdbx_seq_one_letter_code
_entity_poly.pdbx_strand_id
1 'polypeptide(L)'
;MIVVQSIDHVVLRTTDLSAMLHFYQRVLGCPIERTLPDLGLTQLRAGESIIDLVVVDSELGQLGGKAPQQDGRNLDHFCLQIAAFDEQELVDY
;
A
#
# COMPACT_ATOMS: atom_id res chain seq x y z
N MET A 1 -0.34 -29.04 12.02
CA MET A 1 0.00 -27.69 12.43
C MET A 1 -0.02 -26.75 11.21
N ILE A 2 -0.60 -25.59 11.39
CA ILE A 2 -0.60 -24.58 10.34
C ILE A 2 0.78 -23.91 10.32
N VAL A 3 1.35 -23.75 9.12
CA VAL A 3 2.64 -23.07 8.96
C VAL A 3 2.40 -21.79 8.14
N VAL A 4 2.61 -20.64 8.78
CA VAL A 4 2.49 -19.34 8.10
C VAL A 4 3.74 -19.11 7.26
N GLN A 5 3.58 -18.77 5.99
CA GLN A 5 4.71 -18.57 5.07
C GLN A 5 5.09 -17.10 4.94
N SER A 6 4.09 -16.22 4.88
CA SER A 6 4.33 -14.78 4.68
C SER A 6 3.04 -14.03 4.93
N ILE A 7 3.13 -12.70 4.91
CA ILE A 7 1.96 -11.83 4.86
C ILE A 7 1.51 -11.78 3.41
N ASP A 8 0.25 -12.13 3.14
CA ASP A 8 -0.29 -12.07 1.79
C ASP A 8 -0.47 -10.63 1.34
N HIS A 9 -1.17 -9.84 2.13
CA HIS A 9 -1.37 -8.43 1.80
C HIS A 9 -1.69 -7.62 3.05
N VAL A 10 -1.51 -6.30 2.92
CA VAL A 10 -2.01 -5.30 3.88
C VAL A 10 -2.91 -4.35 3.12
N VAL A 11 -3.86 -3.75 3.82
CA VAL A 11 -4.80 -2.79 3.22
C VAL A 11 -4.59 -1.44 3.87
N LEU A 12 -4.31 -0.43 3.06
CA LEU A 12 -4.18 0.95 3.49
C LEU A 12 -5.28 1.78 2.81
N ARG A 13 -6.02 2.52 3.60
CA ARG A 13 -7.06 3.40 3.09
C ARG A 13 -6.49 4.79 2.92
N THR A 14 -6.95 5.51 1.90
CA THR A 14 -6.38 6.82 1.60
C THR A 14 -7.44 7.79 1.08
N THR A 15 -7.24 9.06 1.37
CA THR A 15 -7.99 10.16 0.75
C THR A 15 -7.26 10.72 -0.47
N ASP A 16 -6.03 10.27 -0.72
CA ASP A 16 -5.19 10.78 -1.82
C ASP A 16 -4.45 9.63 -2.49
N LEU A 17 -5.13 8.95 -3.42
CA LEU A 17 -4.56 7.82 -4.14
C LEU A 17 -3.33 8.22 -4.93
N SER A 18 -3.36 9.40 -5.56
CA SER A 18 -2.24 9.86 -6.38
C SER A 18 -0.94 9.97 -5.58
N ALA A 19 -1.01 10.54 -4.37
CA ALA A 19 0.16 10.66 -3.49
C ALA A 19 0.66 9.29 -3.05
N MET A 20 -0.24 8.37 -2.73
CA MET A 20 0.12 7.02 -2.32
C MET A 20 0.78 6.24 -3.46
N LEU A 21 0.24 6.36 -4.67
CA LEU A 21 0.83 5.71 -5.84
C LEU A 21 2.22 6.27 -6.15
N HIS A 22 2.37 7.59 -6.03
CA HIS A 22 3.68 8.19 -6.24
C HIS A 22 4.71 7.58 -5.29
N PHE A 23 4.36 7.48 -4.01
CA PHE A 23 5.29 6.95 -3.01
C PHE A 23 5.61 5.47 -3.25
N TYR A 24 4.60 4.63 -3.32
CA TYR A 24 4.84 3.18 -3.40
C TYR A 24 5.34 2.75 -4.76
N GLN A 25 4.84 3.34 -5.83
CA GLN A 25 5.22 2.96 -7.19
C GLN A 25 6.51 3.63 -7.63
N ARG A 26 6.65 4.94 -7.41
CA ARG A 26 7.80 5.70 -7.93
C ARG A 26 8.98 5.67 -6.96
N VAL A 27 8.75 5.77 -5.67
CA VAL A 27 9.84 5.81 -4.68
C VAL A 27 10.26 4.39 -4.30
N LEU A 28 9.32 3.51 -3.99
CA LEU A 28 9.63 2.15 -3.54
C LEU A 28 9.64 1.12 -4.68
N GLY A 29 9.20 1.50 -5.87
CA GLY A 29 9.26 0.60 -7.01
C GLY A 29 8.28 -0.55 -7.00
N CYS A 30 7.15 -0.40 -6.31
CA CYS A 30 6.11 -1.44 -6.27
C CYS A 30 5.19 -1.27 -7.48
N PRO A 31 5.22 -2.19 -8.46
CA PRO A 31 4.37 -2.04 -9.65
C PRO A 31 2.91 -2.31 -9.34
N ILE A 32 2.02 -1.73 -10.15
CA ILE A 32 0.60 -2.02 -10.07
C ILE A 32 0.36 -3.45 -10.56
N GLU A 33 -0.23 -4.25 -9.67
CA GLU A 33 -0.58 -5.64 -9.99
C GLU A 33 -1.97 -5.72 -10.61
N ARG A 34 -2.91 -4.92 -10.06
CA ARG A 34 -4.30 -5.00 -10.47
C ARG A 34 -5.03 -3.74 -10.01
N THR A 35 -6.00 -3.31 -10.79
CA THR A 35 -6.86 -2.17 -10.45
C THR A 35 -8.31 -2.56 -10.62
N LEU A 36 -9.13 -2.25 -9.61
CA LEU A 36 -10.58 -2.43 -9.64
C LEU A 36 -11.22 -1.08 -9.33
N PRO A 37 -11.32 -0.18 -10.32
CA PRO A 37 -11.74 1.20 -10.05
C PRO A 37 -13.15 1.32 -9.52
N ASP A 38 -14.07 0.43 -9.89
CA ASP A 38 -15.43 0.45 -9.38
C ASP A 38 -15.49 0.21 -7.87
N LEU A 39 -14.51 -0.48 -7.32
CA LEU A 39 -14.40 -0.73 -5.89
C LEU A 39 -13.47 0.25 -5.20
N GLY A 40 -12.75 1.08 -5.97
CA GLY A 40 -11.75 1.99 -5.43
C GLY A 40 -10.49 1.30 -4.95
N LEU A 41 -10.15 0.15 -5.55
CA LEU A 41 -9.04 -0.69 -5.12
C LEU A 41 -7.91 -0.66 -6.15
N THR A 42 -6.69 -0.42 -5.67
CA THR A 42 -5.47 -0.59 -6.47
C THR A 42 -4.53 -1.50 -5.69
N GLN A 43 -4.08 -2.57 -6.33
CA GLN A 43 -3.18 -3.54 -5.71
C GLN A 43 -1.76 -3.36 -6.25
N LEU A 44 -0.80 -3.20 -5.35
CA LEU A 44 0.61 -3.05 -5.69
C LEU A 44 1.38 -4.29 -5.26
N ARG A 45 2.31 -4.73 -6.11
CA ARG A 45 3.19 -5.85 -5.78
C ARG A 45 4.38 -5.34 -4.96
N ALA A 46 4.53 -5.86 -3.74
CA ALA A 46 5.66 -5.56 -2.87
C ALA A 46 6.39 -6.87 -2.57
N GLY A 47 7.28 -7.29 -3.50
CA GLY A 47 7.94 -8.58 -3.39
C GLY A 47 6.94 -9.73 -3.44
N GLU A 48 6.85 -10.50 -2.38
CA GLU A 48 5.93 -11.65 -2.29
C GLU A 48 4.56 -11.24 -1.73
N SER A 49 4.38 -9.98 -1.36
CA SER A 49 3.14 -9.51 -0.73
C SER A 49 2.46 -8.47 -1.60
N ILE A 50 1.23 -8.14 -1.24
CA ILE A 50 0.43 -7.12 -1.93
C ILE A 50 0.16 -5.98 -0.94
N ILE A 51 0.24 -4.76 -1.44
CA ILE A 51 -0.26 -3.58 -0.72
C ILE A 51 -1.53 -3.15 -1.44
N ASP A 52 -2.66 -3.22 -0.76
CA ASP A 52 -3.95 -2.78 -1.28
C ASP A 52 -4.18 -1.34 -0.88
N LEU A 53 -4.39 -0.46 -1.85
CA LEU A 53 -4.76 0.93 -1.61
C LEU A 53 -6.24 1.09 -1.90
N VAL A 54 -6.99 1.56 -0.90
CA VAL A 54 -8.44 1.72 -0.99
C VAL A 54 -8.80 3.17 -0.73
N VAL A 55 -9.50 3.79 -1.70
CA VAL A 55 -9.96 5.17 -1.56
C VAL A 55 -11.14 5.19 -0.59
N VAL A 56 -11.09 6.08 0.42
CA VAL A 56 -12.03 6.04 1.55
C VAL A 56 -13.48 6.29 1.17
N ASP A 57 -13.75 7.12 0.13
CA ASP A 57 -15.11 7.40 -0.33
C ASP A 57 -15.54 6.50 -1.49
N SER A 58 -14.77 5.44 -1.79
CA SER A 58 -15.19 4.41 -2.72
C SER A 58 -16.13 3.41 -2.04
N GLU A 59 -16.66 2.47 -2.83
CA GLU A 59 -17.53 1.43 -2.31
C GLU A 59 -16.85 0.62 -1.20
N LEU A 60 -15.63 0.13 -1.44
CA LEU A 60 -14.87 -0.61 -0.41
C LEU A 60 -14.45 0.29 0.74
N GLY A 61 -14.05 1.52 0.45
CA GLY A 61 -13.57 2.44 1.47
C GLY A 61 -14.62 2.77 2.51
N GLN A 62 -15.87 2.90 2.09
CA GLN A 62 -16.96 3.24 3.01
C GLN A 62 -17.22 2.13 4.04
N LEU A 63 -16.91 0.89 3.71
CA LEU A 63 -17.05 -0.21 4.65
C LEU A 63 -16.06 -0.11 5.82
N GLY A 64 -14.98 0.60 5.64
CA GLY A 64 -13.94 0.75 6.66
C GLY A 64 -14.18 1.86 7.67
N GLY A 65 -15.27 2.60 7.53
CA GLY A 65 -15.63 3.65 8.47
C GLY A 65 -14.85 4.94 8.24
N LYS A 66 -14.50 5.62 9.33
CA LYS A 66 -13.93 6.96 9.30
C LYS A 66 -12.60 7.01 8.55
N ALA A 67 -12.37 8.07 7.80
CA ALA A 67 -11.13 8.26 7.05
C ALA A 67 -9.93 8.43 7.97
N PRO A 68 -8.71 8.02 7.53
CA PRO A 68 -7.50 8.29 8.27
C PRO A 68 -7.29 9.80 8.47
N GLN A 69 -6.82 10.19 9.63
CA GLN A 69 -6.61 11.59 9.97
C GLN A 69 -5.17 11.79 10.46
N GLN A 70 -4.78 13.06 10.60
CA GLN A 70 -3.43 13.42 10.97
C GLN A 70 -3.02 12.83 12.33
N ASP A 71 -3.95 12.79 13.28
CA ASP A 71 -3.72 12.27 14.63
C ASP A 71 -4.29 10.86 14.83
N GLY A 72 -4.93 10.30 13.80
CA GLY A 72 -5.42 8.93 13.79
C GLY A 72 -4.63 8.10 12.79
N ARG A 73 -4.19 6.92 13.19
CA ARG A 73 -3.33 6.11 12.34
C ARG A 73 -4.13 5.14 11.51
N ASN A 74 -3.79 5.07 10.22
CA ASN A 74 -4.31 4.05 9.31
C ASN A 74 -3.69 2.69 9.65
N LEU A 75 -2.39 2.70 9.89
CA LEU A 75 -1.59 1.56 10.31
C LEU A 75 -0.42 2.12 11.11
N ASP A 76 -0.08 1.49 12.24
CA ASP A 76 1.01 2.01 13.06
C ASP A 76 2.33 2.02 12.26
N HIS A 77 2.73 0.87 11.77
CA HIS A 77 3.84 0.77 10.82
C HIS A 77 3.87 -0.65 10.26
N PHE A 78 4.56 -0.80 9.13
CA PHE A 78 4.96 -2.10 8.63
C PHE A 78 6.37 -1.98 8.06
N CYS A 79 7.05 -3.12 7.96
CA CYS A 79 8.44 -3.14 7.54
C CYS A 79 8.58 -3.95 6.25
N LEU A 80 9.33 -3.40 5.31
CA LEU A 80 9.65 -4.08 4.07
C LEU A 80 11.10 -4.52 4.10
N GLN A 81 11.35 -5.77 3.73
CA GLN A 81 12.70 -6.26 3.54
C GLN A 81 13.07 -6.06 2.07
N ILE A 82 14.19 -5.39 1.83
CA ILE A 82 14.62 -5.11 0.46
C ILE A 82 15.95 -5.81 0.17
N ALA A 83 16.18 -6.06 -1.13
CA ALA A 83 17.46 -6.59 -1.58
C ALA A 83 18.54 -5.51 -1.45
N ALA A 84 19.80 -5.88 -1.64
CA ALA A 84 20.90 -4.94 -1.61
C ALA A 84 20.63 -3.79 -2.60
N PHE A 85 20.89 -2.56 -2.19
CA PHE A 85 20.60 -1.38 -2.99
C PHE A 85 21.79 -0.42 -2.97
N ASP A 86 21.80 0.47 -3.98
CA ASP A 86 22.74 1.56 -4.02
C ASP A 86 22.17 2.74 -3.25
N GLU A 87 22.91 3.23 -2.27
CA GLU A 87 22.46 4.33 -1.41
C GLU A 87 22.11 5.57 -2.23
N GLN A 88 22.88 5.84 -3.28
CA GLN A 88 22.63 6.98 -4.15
C GLN A 88 21.30 6.84 -4.92
N GLU A 89 20.96 5.65 -5.36
CA GLU A 89 19.68 5.41 -6.03
C GLU A 89 18.52 5.73 -5.08
N LEU A 90 18.64 5.36 -3.82
CA LEU A 90 17.59 5.61 -2.84
C LEU A 90 17.45 7.10 -2.56
N VAL A 91 18.55 7.82 -2.48
CA VAL A 91 18.55 9.27 -2.22
C VAL A 91 17.96 10.06 -3.39
N ASP A 92 18.12 9.59 -4.63
CA ASP A 92 17.65 10.29 -5.83
C ASP A 92 16.11 10.30 -5.94
N TYR A 93 15.41 9.57 -5.13
CA TYR A 93 13.96 9.63 -5.04
C TYR A 93 13.55 10.68 -4.02
#